data_1c98e4565c73c2a38509ec2ef5354e99
#
_entry.id   1c98e4565c73c2a38509ec2ef5354e99
#
_cell.length_a   1.000
_cell.length_b   1.000
_cell.length_c   1.000
_cell.angle_alpha   90.00
_cell.angle_beta   90.00
_cell.angle_gamma   90.00
#
_symmetry.space_group_name_H-M   'P 1'
#
loop_
_entity.id
_entity.type
_entity.pdbx_description
1 polymer ?
#
loop_
_entity_poly.entity_id
_entity_poly.type
_entity_poly.pdbx_seq_one_letter_code
_entity_poly.pdbx_strand_id
1 'polypeptide(L)' 'MTVFVLVDTNDGFVYGVFTDEGKAYEEGSALHRPGRWEVYEREVE' A
#
# COMPACT_ATOMS: atom_id res chain seq x y z
N MET A 1 -2.76 14.18 9.04
CA MET A 1 -3.28 13.46 7.88
C MET A 1 -2.70 12.05 7.85
N THR A 2 -3.56 11.06 7.69
CA THR A 2 -3.13 9.66 7.64
C THR A 2 -3.02 9.22 6.19
N VAL A 3 -1.94 8.54 5.85
CA VAL A 3 -1.76 7.99 4.52
C VAL A 3 -1.50 6.49 4.62
N PHE A 4 -1.76 5.80 3.53
CA PHE A 4 -1.60 4.35 3.44
C PHE A 4 -0.60 4.06 2.32
N VAL A 5 0.50 3.41 2.69
CA VAL A 5 1.60 3.15 1.76
C VAL A 5 1.55 1.70 1.32
N LEU A 6 1.43 1.49 0.02
CA LEU A 6 1.39 0.15 -0.57
C LEU A 6 2.82 -0.23 -0.98
N VAL A 7 3.34 -1.27 -0.35
CA VAL A 7 4.74 -1.67 -0.49
C VAL A 7 4.85 -3.13 -0.92
N ASP A 8 5.81 -3.41 -1.79
CA ASP A 8 6.18 -4.78 -2.13
C ASP A 8 7.01 -5.34 -0.97
N THR A 9 6.57 -6.45 -0.37
CA THR A 9 7.26 -7.03 0.79
C THR A 9 8.51 -7.81 0.40
N ASN A 10 8.71 -8.06 -0.89
CA ASN A 10 9.85 -8.82 -1.36
C ASN A 10 11.11 -7.95 -1.48
N ASP A 11 10.98 -6.75 -2.05
CA ASP A 11 12.11 -5.86 -2.28
C ASP A 11 11.96 -4.47 -1.67
N GLY A 12 10.81 -4.20 -1.05
CA GLY A 12 10.56 -2.90 -0.43
C GLY A 12 10.13 -1.81 -1.41
N PHE A 13 9.79 -2.17 -2.62
CA PHE A 13 9.35 -1.19 -3.62
C PHE A 13 8.02 -0.57 -3.22
N VAL A 14 7.93 0.76 -3.27
CA VAL A 14 6.71 1.49 -2.95
C VAL A 14 5.88 1.63 -4.23
N TYR A 15 4.71 0.99 -4.26
CA TYR A 15 3.81 1.07 -5.41
C TYR A 15 3.00 2.36 -5.42
N GLY A 16 2.68 2.88 -4.25
CA GLY A 16 1.92 4.11 -4.18
C GLY A 16 1.58 4.52 -2.77
N VAL A 17 1.09 5.74 -2.64
CA VAL A 17 0.65 6.31 -1.36
C VAL A 17 -0.78 6.79 -1.54
N PHE A 18 -1.67 6.41 -0.64
CA PHE A 18 -3.09 6.69 -0.75
C PHE A 18 -3.60 7.35 0.52
N THR A 19 -4.63 8.17 0.40
CA THR A 19 -5.29 8.76 1.56
C THR A 19 -6.47 7.92 2.04
N ASP A 20 -6.84 6.88 1.28
CA ASP A 20 -7.95 5.99 1.55
C ASP A 20 -7.45 4.56 1.65
N GLU A 21 -7.70 3.91 2.79
CA GLU A 21 -7.27 2.54 3.02
C GLU A 21 -7.86 1.57 1.99
N GLY A 22 -9.14 1.74 1.67
CA GLY A 22 -9.81 0.90 0.69
C GLY A 22 -9.14 0.97 -0.68
N LYS A 23 -8.71 2.16 -1.07
CA LYS A 23 -7.99 2.38 -2.33
C LYS A 23 -6.67 1.64 -2.34
N ALA A 24 -5.93 1.69 -1.23
CA ALA A 24 -4.64 1.01 -1.14
C ALA A 24 -4.80 -0.50 -1.31
N TYR A 25 -5.78 -1.09 -0.65
CA TYR A 25 -6.05 -2.52 -0.77
C TYR A 25 -6.56 -2.90 -2.16
N GLU A 26 -7.38 -2.03 -2.76
CA GLU A 26 -7.88 -2.24 -4.10
C GLU A 26 -6.73 -2.30 -5.11
N GLU A 27 -5.79 -1.37 -5.01
CA GLU A 27 -4.62 -1.34 -5.88
C GLU A 27 -3.70 -2.54 -5.64
N GLY A 28 -3.54 -2.94 -4.38
CA GLY A 28 -2.77 -4.13 -4.05
C GLY A 28 -3.34 -5.38 -4.70
N SER A 29 -4.67 -5.54 -4.62
CA SER A 29 -5.36 -6.67 -5.25
C SER A 29 -5.17 -6.69 -6.75
N ALA A 30 -5.09 -5.51 -7.37
CA ALA A 30 -4.92 -5.40 -8.83
C ALA A 30 -3.53 -5.81 -9.30
N LEU A 31 -2.55 -5.92 -8.39
CA LEU A 31 -1.19 -6.31 -8.75
C LEU A 31 -1.07 -7.79 -9.10
N HIS A 32 -2.08 -8.60 -8.78
CA HIS A 32 -2.07 -10.05 -9.00
C HIS A 32 -0.85 -10.74 -8.39
N ARG A 33 -0.42 -10.26 -7.23
CA ARG A 33 0.73 -10.80 -6.50
C ARG A 33 0.35 -11.08 -5.05
N PRO A 34 -0.49 -12.09 -4.80
CA PRO A 34 -0.95 -12.38 -3.45
C PRO A 34 0.22 -12.68 -2.50
N GLY A 35 0.16 -12.08 -1.33
CA GLY A 35 1.19 -12.28 -0.32
C GLY A 35 2.49 -11.52 -0.55
N ARG A 36 2.55 -10.68 -1.57
CA ARG A 36 3.77 -9.95 -1.91
C ARG A 36 3.64 -8.44 -1.73
N TRP A 37 2.60 -8.01 -1.06
CA TRP A 37 2.39 -6.59 -0.80
C TRP A 37 1.76 -6.39 0.56
N GLU A 38 1.99 -5.22 1.13
CA GLU A 38 1.38 -4.82 2.39
C GLU A 38 1.03 -3.34 2.35
N VAL A 39 0.05 -2.96 3.18
CA VAL A 39 -0.35 -1.57 3.32
C VAL A 39 0.05 -1.11 4.72
N TYR A 40 0.82 -0.05 4.79
CA TYR A 40 1.24 0.54 6.06
C TYR A 40 0.53 1.87 6.27
N GLU A 41 0.00 2.05 7.46
CA GLU A 41 -0.61 3.31 7.85
C GLU A 41 0.47 4.23 8.43
N ARG A 42 0.51 5.47 7.94
CA ARG A 42 1.48 6.46 8.42
C ARG A 42 0.80 7.79 8.65
N GLU A 43 1.21 8.47 9.69
CA GLU A 43 0.71 9.80 10.01
C GLU A 43 1.63 10.83 9.38
N VAL A 44 1.02 11.79 8.66
CA VAL A 44 1.75 12.88 8.02
C VAL A 44 1.26 14.18 8.63
N GLU A 45 2.15 15.00 9.11
CA GLU A 45 1.82 16.29 9.71
C GLU A 45 1.55 17.36 8.68
#